data_18e27417a38286dae5ed7ce7f4f703e9
#
_entry.id   18e27417a38286dae5ed7ce7f4f703e9
#
_cell.length_a   1.000
_cell.length_b   1.000
_cell.length_c   1.000
_cell.angle_alpha   90.00
_cell.angle_beta   90.00
_cell.angle_gamma   90.00
#
_symmetry.space_group_name_H-M   'P 1'
#
loop_
_entity.id
_entity.type
_entity.pdbx_description
1 polymer ?
#
loop_
_entity_poly.entity_id
_entity_poly.type
_entity_poly.pdbx_seq_one_letter_code
_entity_poly.pdbx_strand_id
1 'polypeptide(L)'
;MKNKREQEIKKTIRKTYSKIALQHDNNNAGSSSCCAPGCCSSGGGDSSTQAAAAVVGYETSELESVPQASVLGAGCGTPVKFADLQKGEIVVDLGSGAGIDVFLSSKWVGASGRIIGIDMTDEMLKRATKNAKEGGYTNVEFRKGDIEKRIPVDENSADVVISNCVINLTMNKVNAFKEVHRILKGGGGRMVISDLITDTEIVPTDANNAEKWSSCIDGALTKEHYLDSIKKAGFQNVEVLSEQPYMDDGNQVDGKRRKKITSVVIKAVK
;
A
#
# COMPACT_ATOMS: atom_id res chain seq x y z
N MET A 1 -20.72 17.02 9.45
CA MET A 1 -21.05 15.76 8.73
C MET A 1 -19.81 15.09 8.10
N LYS A 2 -18.91 15.78 7.38
CA LYS A 2 -17.68 15.20 6.77
C LYS A 2 -16.79 14.44 7.77
N ASN A 3 -16.53 15.02 8.94
CA ASN A 3 -15.62 14.44 9.95
C ASN A 3 -16.13 13.09 10.54
N LYS A 4 -17.45 12.96 10.73
CA LYS A 4 -18.05 11.72 11.25
C LYS A 4 -17.93 10.56 10.25
N ARG A 5 -18.16 10.84 8.97
CA ARG A 5 -18.01 9.86 7.87
C ARG A 5 -16.57 9.40 7.71
N GLU A 6 -15.59 10.32 7.73
CA GLU A 6 -14.16 9.98 7.67
C GLU A 6 -13.77 9.02 8.81
N GLN A 7 -14.21 9.32 10.03
CA GLN A 7 -13.95 8.46 11.18
C GLN A 7 -14.55 7.06 11.03
N GLU A 8 -15.76 6.95 10.48
CA GLU A 8 -16.44 5.69 10.25
C GLU A 8 -15.73 4.83 9.20
N ILE A 9 -15.33 5.43 8.07
CA ILE A 9 -14.54 4.76 7.02
C ILE A 9 -13.20 4.28 7.60
N LYS A 10 -12.44 5.12 8.28
CA LYS A 10 -11.17 4.75 8.90
C LYS A 10 -11.33 3.66 9.97
N LYS A 11 -12.44 3.66 10.70
CA LYS A 11 -12.77 2.59 11.65
C LYS A 11 -13.02 1.26 10.94
N THR A 12 -13.74 1.28 9.82
CA THR A 12 -14.02 0.09 9.02
C THR A 12 -12.74 -0.46 8.39
N ILE A 13 -11.91 0.40 7.78
CA ILE A 13 -10.62 0.01 7.24
C ILE A 13 -9.77 -0.68 8.33
N ARG A 14 -9.61 -0.04 9.49
CA ARG A 14 -8.87 -0.66 10.61
C ARG A 14 -9.44 -2.02 11.00
N LYS A 15 -10.76 -2.15 11.12
CA LYS A 15 -11.40 -3.43 11.45
C LYS A 15 -11.13 -4.50 10.41
N THR A 16 -11.16 -4.16 9.12
CA THR A 16 -10.89 -5.10 8.03
C THR A 16 -9.44 -5.59 8.08
N TYR A 17 -8.49 -4.65 8.15
CA TYR A 17 -7.06 -5.00 8.18
C TYR A 17 -6.61 -5.64 9.49
N SER A 18 -7.24 -5.32 10.65
CA SER A 18 -7.06 -6.08 11.90
C SER A 18 -7.45 -7.55 11.74
N LYS A 19 -8.59 -7.83 11.08
CA LYS A 19 -9.00 -9.21 10.81
C LYS A 19 -7.98 -9.94 9.93
N ILE A 20 -7.50 -9.31 8.87
CA ILE A 20 -6.46 -9.89 8.00
C ILE A 20 -5.21 -10.21 8.81
N ALA A 21 -4.73 -9.29 9.66
CA ALA A 21 -3.58 -9.52 10.51
C ALA A 21 -3.74 -10.72 11.46
N LEU A 22 -4.93 -10.93 12.02
CA LEU A 22 -5.21 -11.99 12.99
C LEU A 22 -5.50 -13.35 12.35
N GLN A 23 -6.08 -13.39 11.15
CA GLN A 23 -6.43 -14.64 10.47
C GLN A 23 -5.20 -15.46 10.08
N HIS A 24 -4.10 -14.82 9.78
CA HIS A 24 -2.84 -15.48 9.45
C HIS A 24 -2.06 -16.03 10.68
N ASP A 25 -2.46 -15.69 11.91
CA ASP A 25 -1.86 -16.24 13.13
C ASP A 25 -2.52 -17.57 13.57
N ASN A 26 -3.75 -17.79 13.13
CA ASN A 26 -4.49 -19.04 13.41
C ASN A 26 -4.48 -19.89 12.15
N ASN A 27 -3.83 -21.05 12.19
CA ASN A 27 -3.80 -22.09 11.13
C ASN A 27 -5.20 -22.65 10.79
N ASN A 28 -6.25 -21.84 10.86
CA ASN A 28 -7.62 -22.22 10.50
C ASN A 28 -8.02 -21.51 9.20
N ALA A 29 -8.06 -22.30 8.14
CA ALA A 29 -8.53 -21.95 6.82
C ALA A 29 -10.00 -21.44 6.86
N GLY A 30 -10.16 -20.13 6.87
CA GLY A 30 -11.43 -19.45 6.68
C GLY A 30 -11.25 -18.34 5.66
N SER A 31 -12.01 -18.40 4.57
CA SER A 31 -11.97 -17.53 3.41
C SER A 31 -11.67 -16.06 3.73
N SER A 32 -10.47 -15.62 3.41
CA SER A 32 -10.07 -14.21 3.46
C SER A 32 -10.49 -13.55 2.16
N SER A 33 -11.28 -12.51 2.23
CA SER A 33 -11.53 -11.61 1.12
C SER A 33 -10.25 -10.80 0.84
N CYS A 34 -9.42 -11.30 -0.07
CA CYS A 34 -8.26 -10.57 -0.59
C CYS A 34 -8.72 -9.64 -1.71
N CYS A 35 -8.09 -8.48 -1.83
CA CYS A 35 -8.37 -7.49 -2.89
C CYS A 35 -7.85 -7.92 -4.28
N ALA A 36 -7.11 -9.03 -4.40
CA ALA A 36 -6.52 -9.48 -5.66
C ALA A 36 -7.49 -10.34 -6.48
N PRO A 37 -7.55 -10.15 -7.82
CA PRO A 37 -8.29 -11.03 -8.73
C PRO A 37 -7.71 -12.45 -8.64
N GLY A 38 -8.53 -13.46 -8.34
CA GLY A 38 -8.12 -14.86 -8.25
C GLY A 38 -7.95 -15.42 -6.83
N CYS A 39 -8.11 -14.62 -5.78
CA CYS A 39 -8.00 -15.08 -4.39
C CYS A 39 -9.16 -15.96 -3.90
N CYS A 40 -10.17 -16.22 -4.73
CA CYS A 40 -11.39 -16.97 -4.36
C CYS A 40 -11.34 -18.46 -4.67
N SER A 41 -10.18 -19.04 -5.04
CA SER A 41 -10.08 -20.49 -5.18
C SER A 41 -9.83 -21.13 -3.83
N SER A 42 -10.76 -21.95 -3.40
CA SER A 42 -10.76 -22.78 -2.21
C SER A 42 -9.56 -23.75 -2.22
N GLY A 43 -8.57 -23.48 -1.40
CA GLY A 43 -7.42 -24.40 -1.21
C GLY A 43 -6.34 -23.81 -0.32
N GLY A 44 -6.29 -24.25 0.90
CA GLY A 44 -5.16 -24.39 1.83
C GLY A 44 -4.15 -23.26 1.98
N GLY A 45 -4.06 -22.71 3.20
CA GLY A 45 -2.89 -22.12 3.85
C GLY A 45 -1.95 -21.23 3.01
N ASP A 46 -0.74 -21.13 3.40
CA ASP A 46 0.35 -20.28 2.89
C ASP A 46 0.51 -20.11 1.36
N SER A 47 0.12 -21.09 0.56
CA SER A 47 0.26 -21.05 -0.91
C SER A 47 -0.62 -20.00 -1.59
N SER A 48 -1.74 -19.61 -1.00
CA SER A 48 -2.69 -18.66 -1.61
C SER A 48 -2.22 -17.19 -1.50
N THR A 49 -1.58 -16.83 -0.40
CA THR A 49 -1.05 -15.46 -0.21
C THR A 49 0.21 -15.21 -1.02
N GLN A 50 1.07 -16.21 -1.13
CA GLN A 50 2.24 -16.17 -2.01
C GLN A 50 1.82 -16.08 -3.49
N ALA A 51 0.82 -16.88 -3.91
CA ALA A 51 0.29 -16.79 -5.27
C ALA A 51 -0.31 -15.41 -5.56
N ALA A 52 -1.06 -14.82 -4.62
CA ALA A 52 -1.58 -13.46 -4.78
C ALA A 52 -0.46 -12.41 -4.88
N ALA A 53 0.59 -12.53 -4.07
CA ALA A 53 1.75 -11.65 -4.12
C ALA A 53 2.52 -11.81 -5.46
N ALA A 54 2.67 -13.03 -5.96
CA ALA A 54 3.30 -13.28 -7.27
C ALA A 54 2.51 -12.66 -8.43
N VAL A 55 1.17 -12.71 -8.38
CA VAL A 55 0.30 -12.10 -9.41
C VAL A 55 0.55 -10.59 -9.53
N VAL A 56 0.81 -9.89 -8.42
CA VAL A 56 1.09 -8.45 -8.44
C VAL A 56 2.57 -8.11 -8.67
N GLY A 57 3.42 -9.11 -8.93
CA GLY A 57 4.76 -8.92 -9.45
C GLY A 57 5.91 -9.19 -8.47
N TYR A 58 5.68 -9.73 -7.27
CA TYR A 58 6.77 -10.20 -6.41
C TYR A 58 7.37 -11.49 -6.97
N GLU A 59 8.67 -11.59 -6.97
CA GLU A 59 9.38 -12.82 -7.37
C GLU A 59 9.41 -13.85 -6.23
N THR A 60 9.43 -15.13 -6.58
CA THR A 60 9.52 -16.21 -5.58
C THR A 60 10.71 -16.02 -4.64
N SER A 61 11.86 -15.64 -5.19
CA SER A 61 13.07 -15.34 -4.42
C SER A 61 12.92 -14.18 -3.43
N GLU A 62 12.13 -13.16 -3.78
CA GLU A 62 11.81 -12.05 -2.88
C GLU A 62 10.91 -12.55 -1.73
N LEU A 63 9.86 -13.31 -2.06
CA LEU A 63 8.92 -13.85 -1.09
C LEU A 63 9.59 -14.83 -0.12
N GLU A 64 10.50 -15.69 -0.60
CA GLU A 64 11.29 -16.61 0.23
C GLU A 64 12.29 -15.87 1.14
N SER A 65 12.70 -14.69 0.74
CA SER A 65 13.73 -13.92 1.41
C SER A 65 13.23 -13.08 2.60
N VAL A 66 11.93 -13.00 2.82
CA VAL A 66 11.29 -12.23 3.90
C VAL A 66 10.53 -13.16 4.86
N PRO A 67 10.22 -12.72 6.09
CA PRO A 67 9.38 -13.51 6.98
C PRO A 67 8.05 -13.88 6.32
N GLN A 68 7.72 -15.16 6.22
CA GLN A 68 6.52 -15.63 5.52
C GLN A 68 5.23 -15.02 6.10
N ALA A 69 5.22 -14.78 7.40
CA ALA A 69 4.12 -14.09 8.07
C ALA A 69 3.93 -12.63 7.63
N SER A 70 4.87 -12.03 6.90
CA SER A 70 4.72 -10.68 6.32
C SER A 70 3.98 -10.67 4.98
N VAL A 71 3.87 -11.83 4.31
CA VAL A 71 3.23 -11.96 2.99
C VAL A 71 1.73 -12.13 3.17
N LEU A 72 0.97 -11.05 3.03
CA LEU A 72 -0.49 -11.04 3.22
C LEU A 72 -1.29 -11.07 1.90
N GLY A 73 -0.62 -10.91 0.75
CA GLY A 73 -1.28 -10.85 -0.55
C GLY A 73 -2.18 -9.62 -0.75
N ALA A 74 -1.92 -8.54 -0.04
CA ALA A 74 -2.79 -7.35 0.01
C ALA A 74 -2.27 -6.16 -0.81
N GLY A 75 -1.20 -6.31 -1.58
CA GLY A 75 -0.64 -5.30 -2.47
C GLY A 75 -1.28 -5.28 -3.85
N CYS A 76 -0.96 -4.26 -4.63
CA CYS A 76 -1.37 -4.17 -6.04
C CYS A 76 -0.18 -3.95 -6.99
N GLY A 77 1.05 -4.01 -6.50
CA GLY A 77 2.28 -3.92 -7.26
C GLY A 77 3.51 -4.08 -6.36
N THR A 78 4.68 -3.69 -6.87
CA THR A 78 5.98 -3.88 -6.21
C THR A 78 6.80 -2.58 -6.24
N PRO A 79 6.45 -1.56 -5.42
CA PRO A 79 7.10 -0.25 -5.48
C PRO A 79 8.60 -0.31 -5.22
N VAL A 80 9.08 -1.27 -4.41
CA VAL A 80 10.49 -1.45 -4.07
C VAL A 80 11.36 -1.67 -5.32
N LYS A 81 10.86 -2.42 -6.33
CA LYS A 81 11.59 -2.67 -7.59
C LYS A 81 11.88 -1.41 -8.39
N PHE A 82 11.06 -0.39 -8.25
CA PHE A 82 11.15 0.87 -8.99
C PHE A 82 11.73 2.01 -8.16
N ALA A 83 12.01 1.77 -6.87
CA ALA A 83 12.43 2.82 -5.95
C ALA A 83 13.91 3.19 -6.08
N ASP A 84 14.70 2.37 -6.80
CA ASP A 84 16.15 2.58 -6.98
C ASP A 84 16.86 2.85 -5.64
N LEU A 85 16.60 1.96 -4.66
CA LEU A 85 17.10 2.13 -3.29
C LEU A 85 18.62 2.01 -3.23
N GLN A 86 19.24 2.96 -2.53
CA GLN A 86 20.68 3.03 -2.35
C GLN A 86 21.09 2.68 -0.91
N LYS A 87 22.32 2.17 -0.74
CA LYS A 87 22.86 1.88 0.58
C LYS A 87 22.91 3.14 1.45
N GLY A 88 22.46 3.02 2.68
CA GLY A 88 22.45 4.11 3.64
C GLY A 88 21.22 5.01 3.60
N GLU A 89 20.28 4.83 2.67
CA GLU A 89 19.07 5.64 2.59
C GLU A 89 18.10 5.37 3.76
N ILE A 90 17.36 6.42 4.11
CA ILE A 90 16.22 6.36 5.02
C ILE A 90 14.95 6.23 4.17
N VAL A 91 14.28 5.10 4.29
CA VAL A 91 13.05 4.78 3.55
C VAL A 91 11.87 4.78 4.50
N VAL A 92 10.76 5.37 4.07
CA VAL A 92 9.48 5.31 4.79
C VAL A 92 8.46 4.53 3.95
N ASP A 93 7.88 3.49 4.53
CA ASP A 93 6.84 2.68 3.91
C ASP A 93 5.48 3.05 4.51
N LEU A 94 4.56 3.54 3.67
CA LEU A 94 3.22 3.98 4.08
C LEU A 94 2.21 2.85 3.95
N GLY A 95 1.53 2.53 5.06
CA GLY A 95 0.64 1.38 5.17
C GLY A 95 1.41 0.08 5.09
N SER A 96 2.49 0.00 5.85
CA SER A 96 3.46 -1.10 5.80
C SER A 96 2.89 -2.50 6.12
N GLY A 97 1.67 -2.57 6.67
CA GLY A 97 1.03 -3.82 7.03
C GLY A 97 1.92 -4.70 7.89
N ALA A 98 2.08 -5.97 7.50
CA ALA A 98 2.95 -6.93 8.18
C ALA A 98 4.44 -6.82 7.82
N GLY A 99 4.82 -5.87 6.94
CA GLY A 99 6.21 -5.44 6.70
C GLY A 99 6.89 -6.00 5.46
N ILE A 100 6.19 -6.57 4.47
CA ILE A 100 6.84 -7.17 3.29
C ILE A 100 7.78 -6.20 2.58
N ASP A 101 7.30 -5.00 2.21
CA ASP A 101 8.11 -3.99 1.50
C ASP A 101 9.18 -3.37 2.41
N VAL A 102 8.94 -3.29 3.72
CA VAL A 102 9.93 -2.89 4.75
C VAL A 102 11.11 -3.86 4.74
N PHE A 103 10.86 -5.18 4.78
CA PHE A 103 11.92 -6.19 4.83
C PHE A 103 12.68 -6.28 3.52
N LEU A 104 12.01 -6.17 2.39
CA LEU A 104 12.67 -6.07 1.08
C LEU A 104 13.56 -4.85 1.00
N SER A 105 13.05 -3.67 1.36
CA SER A 105 13.82 -2.41 1.35
C SER A 105 15.02 -2.46 2.28
N SER A 106 14.89 -3.11 3.46
CA SER A 106 15.97 -3.26 4.44
C SER A 106 17.22 -3.92 3.85
N LYS A 107 17.05 -4.89 2.95
CA LYS A 107 18.16 -5.58 2.28
C LYS A 107 18.89 -4.67 1.30
N TRP A 108 18.14 -3.82 0.58
CA TRP A 108 18.72 -2.89 -0.38
C TRP A 108 19.53 -1.78 0.29
N VAL A 109 18.99 -1.15 1.32
CA VAL A 109 19.68 -0.04 2.00
C VAL A 109 20.81 -0.51 2.91
N GLY A 110 20.81 -1.79 3.29
CA GLY A 110 21.85 -2.39 4.13
C GLY A 110 21.87 -1.85 5.58
N ALA A 111 22.87 -2.26 6.35
CA ALA A 111 22.97 -1.95 7.78
C ALA A 111 23.14 -0.46 8.09
N SER A 112 23.63 0.35 7.16
CA SER A 112 23.77 1.80 7.31
C SER A 112 22.51 2.59 6.99
N GLY A 113 21.54 1.96 6.32
CA GLY A 113 20.23 2.55 6.02
C GLY A 113 19.21 2.24 7.12
N ARG A 114 18.03 2.85 7.01
CA ARG A 114 16.94 2.70 7.97
C ARG A 114 15.60 2.64 7.27
N ILE A 115 14.72 1.74 7.71
CA ILE A 115 13.35 1.66 7.19
C ILE A 115 12.36 1.97 8.31
N ILE A 116 11.40 2.83 8.01
CA ILE A 116 10.33 3.21 8.93
C ILE A 116 9.00 2.79 8.31
N GLY A 117 8.38 1.72 8.83
CA GLY A 117 7.05 1.31 8.43
C GLY A 117 5.98 2.09 9.21
N ILE A 118 5.02 2.67 8.49
CA ILE A 118 3.89 3.40 9.08
C ILE A 118 2.60 2.63 8.79
N ASP A 119 1.84 2.33 9.85
CA ASP A 119 0.50 1.76 9.70
C ASP A 119 -0.44 2.35 10.77
N MET A 120 -1.74 2.37 10.48
CA MET A 120 -2.74 2.86 11.44
C MET A 120 -3.35 1.75 12.30
N THR A 121 -3.03 0.48 12.00
CA THR A 121 -3.63 -0.72 12.58
C THR A 121 -2.68 -1.34 13.60
N ASP A 122 -3.11 -1.44 14.86
CA ASP A 122 -2.27 -1.96 15.95
C ASP A 122 -1.86 -3.43 15.73
N GLU A 123 -2.75 -4.26 15.18
CA GLU A 123 -2.51 -5.67 14.89
C GLU A 123 -1.45 -5.84 13.80
N MET A 124 -1.47 -5.00 12.76
CA MET A 124 -0.44 -4.99 11.72
C MET A 124 0.93 -4.62 12.30
N LEU A 125 1.00 -3.56 13.10
CA LEU A 125 2.25 -3.12 13.73
C LEU A 125 2.82 -4.19 14.68
N LYS A 126 1.97 -4.85 15.47
CA LYS A 126 2.39 -5.96 16.35
C LYS A 126 2.99 -7.10 15.53
N ARG A 127 2.31 -7.49 14.43
CA ARG A 127 2.77 -8.55 13.54
C ARG A 127 4.07 -8.17 12.85
N ALA A 128 4.17 -6.97 12.28
CA ALA A 128 5.38 -6.47 11.66
C ALA A 128 6.58 -6.43 12.61
N THR A 129 6.36 -5.96 13.86
CA THR A 129 7.39 -5.92 14.90
C THR A 129 7.86 -7.33 15.30
N LYS A 130 6.92 -8.29 15.42
CA LYS A 130 7.24 -9.69 15.67
C LYS A 130 8.08 -10.28 14.53
N ASN A 131 7.63 -10.08 13.28
CA ASN A 131 8.36 -10.52 12.09
C ASN A 131 9.79 -9.95 12.02
N ALA A 132 9.95 -8.66 12.34
CA ALA A 132 11.27 -8.02 12.37
C ALA A 132 12.20 -8.67 13.39
N LYS A 133 11.69 -8.93 14.60
CA LYS A 133 12.46 -9.56 15.69
C LYS A 133 12.87 -11.00 15.33
N GLU A 134 11.93 -11.79 14.83
CA GLU A 134 12.17 -13.20 14.44
C GLU A 134 13.08 -13.30 13.22
N GLY A 135 12.98 -12.37 12.28
CA GLY A 135 13.85 -12.29 11.10
C GLY A 135 15.20 -11.62 11.33
N GLY A 136 15.49 -11.14 12.55
CA GLY A 136 16.78 -10.51 12.91
C GLY A 136 17.03 -9.13 12.25
N TYR A 137 15.98 -8.43 11.84
CA TYR A 137 16.10 -7.11 11.23
C TYR A 137 16.42 -6.05 12.30
N THR A 138 17.55 -5.38 12.20
CA THR A 138 18.02 -4.37 13.16
C THR A 138 17.89 -2.93 12.68
N ASN A 139 17.67 -2.73 11.39
CA ASN A 139 17.56 -1.43 10.73
C ASN A 139 16.13 -1.04 10.36
N VAL A 140 15.13 -1.71 10.93
CA VAL A 140 13.71 -1.43 10.68
C VAL A 140 13.00 -1.03 11.96
N GLU A 141 12.02 -0.16 11.85
CA GLU A 141 11.11 0.21 12.94
C GLU A 141 9.69 0.41 12.41
N PHE A 142 8.71 0.27 13.28
CA PHE A 142 7.30 0.45 12.94
C PHE A 142 6.69 1.50 13.86
N ARG A 143 5.93 2.43 13.24
CA ARG A 143 5.28 3.53 13.95
C ARG A 143 3.80 3.59 13.60
N LYS A 144 2.96 3.85 14.59
CA LYS A 144 1.54 4.10 14.36
C LYS A 144 1.32 5.50 13.79
N GLY A 145 0.63 5.59 12.65
CA GLY A 145 0.36 6.87 12.01
C GLY A 145 -0.87 6.86 11.10
N ASP A 146 -1.50 8.03 10.96
CA ASP A 146 -2.54 8.32 9.97
C ASP A 146 -1.93 9.23 8.91
N ILE A 147 -1.70 8.68 7.71
CA ILE A 147 -0.97 9.34 6.62
C ILE A 147 -1.68 10.59 6.06
N GLU A 148 -2.99 10.72 6.28
CA GLU A 148 -3.74 11.93 5.91
C GLU A 148 -3.60 13.07 6.92
N LYS A 149 -3.23 12.74 8.18
CA LYS A 149 -3.14 13.74 9.27
C LYS A 149 -1.70 14.18 9.48
N ARG A 150 -0.90 13.25 9.97
CA ARG A 150 0.52 13.47 10.21
C ARG A 150 1.26 12.14 10.18
N ILE A 151 2.23 12.03 9.30
CA ILE A 151 3.20 10.95 9.30
C ILE A 151 4.18 11.20 10.44
N PRO A 152 4.38 10.24 11.39
CA PRO A 152 5.24 10.41 12.56
C PRO A 152 6.73 10.29 12.19
N VAL A 153 7.15 11.10 11.25
CA VAL A 153 8.51 11.24 10.72
C VAL A 153 8.82 12.73 10.59
N ASP A 154 10.04 13.13 10.91
CA ASP A 154 10.46 14.51 10.85
C ASP A 154 10.46 15.05 9.41
N GLU A 155 10.30 16.34 9.27
CA GLU A 155 10.38 16.97 7.95
C GLU A 155 11.79 16.87 7.37
N ASN A 156 11.89 16.77 6.04
CA ASN A 156 13.17 16.70 5.32
C ASN A 156 14.13 15.62 5.84
N SER A 157 13.61 14.46 6.26
CA SER A 157 14.42 13.40 6.87
C SER A 157 14.47 12.11 6.06
N ALA A 158 13.47 11.83 5.23
CA ALA A 158 13.41 10.63 4.41
C ALA A 158 14.05 10.85 3.02
N ASP A 159 14.85 9.90 2.56
CA ASP A 159 15.37 9.87 1.20
C ASP A 159 14.31 9.35 0.23
N VAL A 160 13.60 8.31 0.64
CA VAL A 160 12.58 7.64 -0.18
C VAL A 160 11.32 7.40 0.62
N VAL A 161 10.18 7.59 -0.03
CA VAL A 161 8.88 7.13 0.48
C VAL A 161 8.33 6.10 -0.51
N ILE A 162 7.94 4.94 -0.01
CA ILE A 162 7.24 3.92 -0.78
C ILE A 162 5.82 3.74 -0.23
N SER A 163 4.91 3.24 -1.07
CA SER A 163 3.57 2.85 -0.66
C SER A 163 2.99 1.81 -1.63
N ASN A 164 2.26 0.84 -1.11
CA ASN A 164 1.64 -0.21 -1.89
C ASN A 164 0.15 -0.35 -1.56
N CYS A 165 -0.71 0.13 -2.46
CA CYS A 165 -2.18 0.03 -2.39
C CYS A 165 -2.81 0.70 -1.14
N VAL A 166 -2.29 1.84 -0.69
CA VAL A 166 -2.73 2.50 0.55
C VAL A 166 -3.31 3.88 0.32
N ILE A 167 -2.76 4.63 -0.64
CA ILE A 167 -3.23 6.01 -0.89
C ILE A 167 -4.70 6.02 -1.28
N ASN A 168 -5.19 5.00 -1.98
CA ASN A 168 -6.61 4.89 -2.32
C ASN A 168 -7.54 4.72 -1.12
N LEU A 169 -7.05 4.26 0.00
CA LEU A 169 -7.82 4.21 1.25
C LEU A 169 -8.02 5.58 1.89
N THR A 170 -7.24 6.59 1.47
CA THR A 170 -7.36 7.95 2.00
C THR A 170 -8.54 8.70 1.40
N MET A 171 -9.19 9.52 2.22
CA MET A 171 -10.30 10.39 1.80
C MET A 171 -9.78 11.66 1.09
N ASN A 172 -8.59 12.10 1.45
CA ASN A 172 -7.95 13.29 0.88
C ASN A 172 -6.50 12.96 0.48
N LYS A 173 -6.35 12.49 -0.76
CA LYS A 173 -5.04 12.11 -1.30
C LYS A 173 -4.05 13.26 -1.33
N VAL A 174 -4.53 14.50 -1.59
CA VAL A 174 -3.66 15.69 -1.59
C VAL A 174 -3.02 15.91 -0.22
N ASN A 175 -3.77 15.71 0.88
CA ASN A 175 -3.22 15.83 2.22
C ASN A 175 -2.19 14.73 2.50
N ALA A 176 -2.46 13.49 2.11
CA ALA A 176 -1.49 12.39 2.24
C ALA A 176 -0.20 12.71 1.47
N PHE A 177 -0.32 13.17 0.21
CA PHE A 177 0.85 13.56 -0.58
C PHE A 177 1.60 14.78 -0.02
N LYS A 178 0.91 15.75 0.60
CA LYS A 178 1.58 16.87 1.29
C LYS A 178 2.41 16.40 2.48
N GLU A 179 1.92 15.43 3.24
CA GLU A 179 2.69 14.84 4.33
C GLU A 179 3.90 14.05 3.81
N VAL A 180 3.74 13.32 2.70
CA VAL A 180 4.87 12.68 2.00
C VAL A 180 5.90 13.72 1.58
N HIS A 181 5.46 14.80 0.92
CA HIS A 181 6.33 15.89 0.50
C HIS A 181 7.03 16.54 1.70
N ARG A 182 6.35 16.73 2.83
CA ARG A 182 6.94 17.28 4.06
C ARG A 182 8.12 16.45 4.55
N ILE A 183 7.96 15.12 4.65
CA ILE A 183 8.98 14.25 5.24
C ILE A 183 10.16 13.97 4.30
N LEU A 184 9.97 14.03 2.98
CA LEU A 184 11.04 13.85 2.01
C LEU A 184 12.07 14.96 2.10
N LYS A 185 13.35 14.62 1.93
CA LYS A 185 14.46 15.56 1.82
C LYS A 185 14.31 16.43 0.58
N GLY A 186 14.67 17.70 0.68
CA GLY A 186 14.82 18.57 -0.47
C GLY A 186 16.02 18.15 -1.34
N GLY A 187 15.93 18.41 -2.65
CA GLY A 187 17.06 18.17 -3.55
C GLY A 187 17.29 16.70 -3.92
N GLY A 188 16.22 15.92 -4.08
CA GLY A 188 16.33 14.56 -4.58
C GLY A 188 15.57 13.49 -3.80
N GLY A 189 14.90 13.86 -2.73
CA GLY A 189 13.95 12.98 -2.06
C GLY A 189 12.84 12.54 -3.02
N ARG A 190 12.55 11.24 -3.08
CA ARG A 190 11.62 10.66 -4.05
C ARG A 190 10.53 9.81 -3.41
N MET A 191 9.39 9.83 -4.03
CA MET A 191 8.27 8.93 -3.72
C MET A 191 8.11 7.93 -4.85
N VAL A 192 7.90 6.65 -4.51
CA VAL A 192 7.51 5.60 -5.44
C VAL A 192 6.32 4.85 -4.85
N ILE A 193 5.20 4.93 -5.54
CA ILE A 193 3.95 4.31 -5.09
C ILE A 193 3.39 3.36 -6.13
N SER A 194 2.83 2.27 -5.67
CA SER A 194 1.99 1.37 -6.45
C SER A 194 0.55 1.50 -5.97
N ASP A 195 -0.37 1.83 -6.88
CA ASP A 195 -1.79 2.00 -6.52
C ASP A 195 -2.71 1.70 -7.71
N LEU A 196 -4.02 1.69 -7.48
CA LEU A 196 -5.02 1.43 -8.49
C LEU A 196 -5.59 2.73 -9.06
N ILE A 197 -5.75 2.79 -10.37
CA ILE A 197 -6.47 3.85 -11.08
C ILE A 197 -7.61 3.26 -11.90
N THR A 198 -8.53 4.12 -12.33
CA THR A 198 -9.68 3.75 -13.15
C THR A 198 -9.72 4.53 -14.46
N ASP A 199 -10.40 4.00 -15.45
CA ASP A 199 -10.66 4.67 -16.72
C ASP A 199 -11.82 5.68 -16.64
N THR A 200 -12.69 5.56 -15.64
CA THR A 200 -13.84 6.43 -15.41
C THR A 200 -13.96 6.82 -13.95
N GLU A 201 -14.52 8.00 -13.67
CA GLU A 201 -14.76 8.42 -12.29
C GLU A 201 -15.65 7.40 -11.55
N ILE A 202 -15.20 7.01 -10.36
CA ILE A 202 -16.03 6.24 -9.45
C ILE A 202 -16.92 7.24 -8.70
N VAL A 203 -18.17 7.35 -9.16
CA VAL A 203 -19.20 7.98 -8.35
C VAL A 203 -19.56 6.97 -7.28
N PRO A 204 -19.29 7.24 -5.98
CA PRO A 204 -19.69 6.33 -4.92
C PRO A 204 -21.22 6.21 -4.95
N THR A 205 -21.73 5.11 -5.51
CA THR A 205 -23.18 4.85 -5.62
C THR A 205 -23.82 4.71 -4.24
N ASP A 206 -23.00 4.41 -3.24
CA ASP A 206 -23.34 4.38 -1.82
C ASP A 206 -22.21 5.05 -1.02
N ALA A 207 -22.32 6.36 -0.89
CA ALA A 207 -21.42 7.12 -0.03
C ALA A 207 -21.35 6.62 1.44
N ASN A 208 -22.17 5.64 1.80
CA ASN A 208 -22.28 5.03 3.12
C ASN A 208 -21.68 3.61 3.21
N ASN A 209 -21.16 3.01 2.14
CA ASN A 209 -20.61 1.67 2.21
C ASN A 209 -19.10 1.69 2.48
N ALA A 210 -18.76 1.86 3.76
CA ALA A 210 -17.37 1.85 4.24
C ALA A 210 -16.65 0.50 3.96
N GLU A 211 -17.40 -0.60 3.79
CA GLU A 211 -16.81 -1.91 3.48
C GLU A 211 -16.25 -1.95 2.06
N LYS A 212 -16.95 -1.37 1.08
CA LYS A 212 -16.43 -1.25 -0.30
C LYS A 212 -15.19 -0.36 -0.38
N TRP A 213 -15.10 0.67 0.47
CA TRP A 213 -13.92 1.54 0.52
C TRP A 213 -12.65 0.78 0.93
N SER A 214 -12.77 -0.26 1.76
CA SER A 214 -11.63 -1.05 2.22
C SER A 214 -11.00 -1.94 1.14
N SER A 215 -11.61 -2.03 -0.05
CA SER A 215 -11.07 -2.77 -1.21
C SER A 215 -10.08 -1.98 -2.07
N CYS A 216 -9.72 -0.75 -1.71
CA CYS A 216 -8.88 0.18 -2.50
C CYS A 216 -9.50 0.65 -3.83
N ILE A 217 -10.54 -0.01 -4.33
CA ILE A 217 -11.15 0.30 -5.63
C ILE A 217 -12.06 1.52 -5.55
N ASP A 218 -12.90 1.61 -4.51
CA ASP A 218 -13.85 2.73 -4.37
C ASP A 218 -13.17 4.09 -4.11
N GLY A 219 -11.92 4.07 -3.66
CA GLY A 219 -11.10 5.27 -3.52
C GLY A 219 -10.21 5.57 -4.73
N ALA A 220 -10.21 4.71 -5.75
CA ALA A 220 -9.40 4.92 -6.93
C ALA A 220 -9.90 6.12 -7.76
N LEU A 221 -8.98 6.89 -8.27
CA LEU A 221 -9.22 8.04 -9.15
C LEU A 221 -8.88 7.67 -10.59
N THR A 222 -9.32 8.50 -11.53
CA THR A 222 -8.77 8.46 -12.88
C THR A 222 -7.28 8.81 -12.86
N LYS A 223 -6.52 8.32 -13.82
CA LYS A 223 -5.08 8.61 -13.95
C LYS A 223 -4.80 10.11 -13.85
N GLU A 224 -5.58 10.92 -14.57
CA GLU A 224 -5.42 12.36 -14.58
C GLU A 224 -5.60 12.98 -13.18
N HIS A 225 -6.69 12.65 -12.49
CA HIS A 225 -6.97 13.18 -11.15
C HIS A 225 -5.97 12.67 -10.10
N TYR A 226 -5.45 11.45 -10.27
CA TYR A 226 -4.44 10.91 -9.38
C TYR A 226 -3.13 11.68 -9.51
N LEU A 227 -2.62 11.87 -10.75
CA LEU A 227 -1.41 12.64 -11.03
C LEU A 227 -1.55 14.11 -10.64
N ASP A 228 -2.72 14.71 -10.86
CA ASP A 228 -3.03 16.07 -10.44
C ASP A 228 -2.98 16.23 -8.90
N SER A 229 -3.44 15.22 -8.16
CA SER A 229 -3.34 15.20 -6.69
C SER A 229 -1.88 15.21 -6.19
N ILE A 230 -0.99 14.52 -6.88
CA ILE A 230 0.45 14.51 -6.59
C ILE A 230 1.06 15.90 -6.86
N LYS A 231 0.76 16.47 -8.04
CA LYS A 231 1.24 17.81 -8.42
C LYS A 231 0.75 18.90 -7.46
N LYS A 232 -0.53 18.85 -7.06
CA LYS A 232 -1.12 19.78 -6.06
C LYS A 232 -0.46 19.70 -4.68
N ALA A 233 0.20 18.61 -4.37
CA ALA A 233 0.97 18.46 -3.13
C ALA A 233 2.37 19.09 -3.20
N GLY A 234 2.82 19.53 -4.37
CA GLY A 234 4.10 20.20 -4.57
C GLY A 234 5.17 19.38 -5.26
N PHE A 235 4.87 18.12 -5.63
CA PHE A 235 5.81 17.26 -6.33
C PHE A 235 6.08 17.73 -7.77
N GLN A 236 7.33 17.55 -8.18
CA GLN A 236 7.81 17.79 -9.54
C GLN A 236 8.17 16.45 -10.20
N ASN A 237 8.41 16.45 -11.52
CA ASN A 237 8.88 15.27 -12.26
C ASN A 237 8.04 14.00 -11.92
N VAL A 238 6.73 14.11 -12.07
CA VAL A 238 5.80 12.99 -11.84
C VAL A 238 5.80 12.10 -13.07
N GLU A 239 6.23 10.85 -12.88
CA GLU A 239 6.41 9.86 -13.94
C GLU A 239 5.64 8.58 -13.62
N VAL A 240 4.97 8.01 -14.62
CA VAL A 240 4.36 6.68 -14.53
C VAL A 240 5.36 5.66 -15.07
N LEU A 241 5.87 4.81 -14.19
CA LEU A 241 6.92 3.84 -14.51
C LEU A 241 6.36 2.51 -15.03
N SER A 242 5.14 2.15 -14.61
CA SER A 242 4.48 0.91 -15.02
C SER A 242 2.98 1.06 -14.98
N GLU A 243 2.29 0.40 -15.91
CA GLU A 243 0.84 0.25 -15.94
C GLU A 243 0.50 -1.20 -16.29
N GLN A 244 -0.26 -1.88 -15.42
CA GLN A 244 -0.64 -3.26 -15.61
C GLN A 244 -2.16 -3.41 -15.42
N PRO A 245 -2.86 -4.16 -16.27
CA PRO A 245 -4.25 -4.50 -16.02
C PRO A 245 -4.40 -5.20 -14.66
N TYR A 246 -5.29 -4.70 -13.81
CA TYR A 246 -5.56 -5.30 -12.50
C TYR A 246 -6.88 -6.07 -12.51
N MET A 247 -7.91 -5.49 -13.07
CA MET A 247 -9.19 -6.10 -13.34
C MET A 247 -9.72 -5.59 -14.67
N ASP A 248 -9.99 -6.50 -15.60
CA ASP A 248 -10.72 -6.21 -16.82
C ASP A 248 -11.90 -7.19 -16.89
N ASP A 249 -13.03 -6.75 -16.37
CA ASP A 249 -14.26 -7.51 -16.44
C ASP A 249 -14.94 -7.30 -17.80
N GLY A 250 -14.26 -7.58 -18.90
CA GLY A 250 -14.67 -7.36 -20.29
C GLY A 250 -16.10 -7.79 -20.71
N ASN A 251 -16.93 -8.25 -19.79
CA ASN A 251 -18.32 -8.58 -20.00
C ASN A 251 -19.23 -7.42 -19.60
N GLN A 252 -20.04 -6.96 -20.54
CA GLN A 252 -21.15 -6.05 -20.24
C GLN A 252 -22.19 -6.79 -19.39
N VAL A 253 -22.51 -6.27 -18.21
CA VAL A 253 -23.68 -6.68 -17.44
C VAL A 253 -24.65 -5.51 -17.46
N ASP A 254 -25.88 -5.74 -17.88
CA ASP A 254 -26.99 -4.77 -17.97
C ASP A 254 -26.69 -3.52 -18.82
N GLY A 255 -25.95 -3.68 -19.93
CA GLY A 255 -25.67 -2.58 -20.86
C GLY A 255 -24.75 -1.49 -20.35
N LYS A 256 -24.16 -1.63 -19.15
CA LYS A 256 -23.16 -0.72 -18.60
C LYS A 256 -21.76 -1.28 -18.79
N ARG A 257 -20.88 -0.48 -19.36
CA ARG A 257 -19.45 -0.80 -19.49
C ARG A 257 -18.85 -0.96 -18.07
N ARG A 258 -18.26 -2.11 -17.77
CA ARG A 258 -17.54 -2.31 -16.52
C ARG A 258 -16.29 -1.45 -16.49
N LYS A 259 -15.91 -1.01 -15.30
CA LYS A 259 -14.74 -0.17 -15.06
C LYS A 259 -13.47 -0.97 -15.29
N LYS A 260 -12.56 -0.42 -16.05
CA LYS A 260 -11.20 -0.95 -16.16
C LYS A 260 -10.38 -0.44 -14.98
N ILE A 261 -9.84 -1.37 -14.19
CA ILE A 261 -8.93 -1.06 -13.08
C ILE A 261 -7.50 -1.40 -13.52
N THR A 262 -6.61 -0.45 -13.36
CA THR A 262 -5.20 -0.58 -13.73
C THR A 262 -4.34 -0.35 -12.50
N SER A 263 -3.38 -1.24 -12.24
CA SER A 263 -2.31 -1.01 -11.29
C SER A 263 -1.25 -0.13 -11.94
N VAL A 264 -0.82 0.91 -11.23
CA VAL A 264 0.21 1.83 -11.71
C VAL A 264 1.33 1.94 -10.70
N VAL A 265 2.55 2.10 -11.21
CA VAL A 265 3.69 2.53 -10.39
C VAL A 265 4.06 3.94 -10.80
N ILE A 266 4.06 4.85 -9.83
CA ILE A 266 4.31 6.27 -10.04
C ILE A 266 5.51 6.70 -9.20
N LYS A 267 6.46 7.41 -9.85
CA LYS A 267 7.59 8.08 -9.21
C LYS A 267 7.37 9.58 -9.24
N ALA A 268 7.68 10.25 -8.14
CA ALA A 268 7.69 11.71 -8.08
C ALA A 268 8.84 12.20 -7.20
N VAL A 269 9.40 13.35 -7.55
CA VAL A 269 10.56 13.95 -6.87
C VAL A 269 10.13 15.24 -6.18
N LYS A 270 10.66 15.49 -4.97
CA LYS A 270 10.48 16.73 -4.21
C LYS A 270 11.37 17.84 -4.73
#